data_258e9844044a1f9610c3a0aa263c1a5d
#
_entry.id   258e9844044a1f9610c3a0aa263c1a5d
#
_cell.length_a   1.000
_cell.length_b   1.000
_cell.length_c   1.000
_cell.angle_alpha   90.00
_cell.angle_beta   90.00
_cell.angle_gamma   90.00
#
_symmetry.space_group_name_H-M   'P 1'
#
loop_
_entity.id
_entity.type
_entity.pdbx_description
1 polymer ?
#
loop_
_entity_poly.entity_id
_entity_poly.type
_entity_poly.pdbx_seq_one_letter_code
_entity_poly.pdbx_strand_id
1 'polypeptide(L)'
;MPRPWSDERKKRLAALQAAGRSADEIAKALGLRRDQVIARIELMASWERNRAMYDKAFEKRAQAQDARAQKAIATMKKAIARGMARNEAMFEANLAGATWREIGEQFGISAVTAGVAARSSRKRAGPAKTQAAKRRRRVSRR
;
A
#
# COMPACT_ATOMS: atom_id res chain seq x y z
N MET A 1 25.83 25.62 -15.32
CA MET A 1 24.76 24.63 -15.04
C MET A 1 24.14 24.19 -16.34
N PRO A 2 24.09 22.90 -16.65
CA PRO A 2 23.38 22.42 -17.81
C PRO A 2 21.89 22.76 -17.64
N ARG A 3 21.30 23.35 -18.67
CA ARG A 3 19.87 23.67 -18.66
C ARG A 3 19.04 22.38 -18.49
N PRO A 4 18.07 22.36 -17.58
CA PRO A 4 17.23 21.18 -17.41
C PRO A 4 16.52 20.87 -18.74
N TRP A 5 16.37 19.58 -19.03
CA TRP A 5 15.64 19.13 -20.21
C TRP A 5 14.17 19.52 -20.07
N SER A 6 13.70 20.38 -20.98
CA SER A 6 12.28 20.73 -21.03
C SER A 6 11.45 19.51 -21.45
N ASP A 7 10.19 19.48 -21.05
CA ASP A 7 9.29 18.38 -21.39
C ASP A 7 9.07 18.25 -22.92
N GLU A 8 9.10 19.35 -23.62
CA GLU A 8 9.08 19.36 -25.09
C GLU A 8 10.29 18.66 -25.70
N ARG A 9 11.49 18.92 -25.16
CA ARG A 9 12.71 18.23 -25.63
C ARG A 9 12.65 16.73 -25.34
N LYS A 10 12.12 16.34 -24.18
CA LYS A 10 11.93 14.92 -23.85
C LYS A 10 10.94 14.24 -24.81
N LYS A 11 9.81 14.86 -25.10
CA LYS A 11 8.82 14.36 -26.06
C LYS A 11 9.42 14.23 -27.48
N ARG A 12 10.18 15.23 -27.91
CA ARG A 12 10.81 15.23 -29.21
C ARG A 12 11.91 14.17 -29.33
N LEU A 13 12.69 13.96 -28.27
CA LEU A 13 13.65 12.87 -28.19
C LEU A 13 12.96 11.51 -28.34
N ALA A 14 11.90 11.27 -27.58
CA ALA A 14 11.14 10.02 -27.64
C ALA A 14 10.54 9.77 -29.03
N ALA A 15 10.00 10.79 -29.67
CA ALA A 15 9.47 10.69 -31.03
C ALA A 15 10.55 10.34 -32.07
N LEU A 16 11.73 10.95 -31.98
CA LEU A 16 12.86 10.67 -32.86
C LEU A 16 13.42 9.26 -32.63
N GLN A 17 13.47 8.81 -31.38
CA GLN A 17 13.83 7.42 -31.05
C GLN A 17 12.82 6.41 -31.63
N ALA A 18 11.53 6.65 -31.46
CA ALA A 18 10.47 5.81 -32.01
C ALA A 18 10.52 5.74 -33.55
N ALA A 19 10.99 6.82 -34.20
CA ALA A 19 11.24 6.87 -35.64
C ALA A 19 12.53 6.16 -36.08
N GLY A 20 13.29 5.55 -35.17
CA GLY A 20 14.50 4.80 -35.45
C GLY A 20 15.71 5.69 -35.84
N ARG A 21 15.69 6.97 -35.46
CA ARG A 21 16.80 7.88 -35.72
C ARG A 21 18.03 7.57 -34.88
N SER A 22 19.24 7.71 -35.48
CA SER A 22 20.49 7.54 -34.76
C SER A 22 20.74 8.67 -33.75
N ALA A 23 21.60 8.42 -32.76
CA ALA A 23 21.97 9.43 -31.78
C ALA A 23 22.58 10.70 -32.43
N ASP A 24 23.29 10.57 -33.53
CA ASP A 24 23.86 11.71 -34.28
C ASP A 24 22.75 12.54 -34.96
N GLU A 25 21.78 11.91 -35.58
CA GLU A 25 20.61 12.58 -36.16
C GLU A 25 19.75 13.30 -35.12
N ILE A 26 19.54 12.63 -33.98
CA ILE A 26 18.81 13.21 -32.84
C ILE A 26 19.57 14.42 -32.29
N ALA A 27 20.88 14.32 -32.13
CA ALA A 27 21.73 15.41 -31.65
C ALA A 27 21.62 16.64 -32.54
N LYS A 28 21.72 16.45 -33.88
CA LYS A 28 21.53 17.52 -34.86
C LYS A 28 20.14 18.14 -34.79
N ALA A 29 19.09 17.31 -34.70
CA ALA A 29 17.71 17.78 -34.68
C ALA A 29 17.36 18.56 -33.39
N LEU A 30 18.01 18.26 -32.27
CA LEU A 30 17.78 18.91 -30.97
C LEU A 30 18.78 20.02 -30.65
N GLY A 31 19.80 20.23 -31.49
CA GLY A 31 20.88 21.19 -31.23
C GLY A 31 21.73 20.83 -30.01
N LEU A 32 21.99 19.53 -29.82
CA LEU A 32 22.72 18.97 -28.68
C LEU A 32 23.97 18.21 -29.16
N ARG A 33 24.86 17.89 -28.23
CA ARG A 33 25.98 16.99 -28.49
C ARG A 33 25.50 15.54 -28.40
N ARG A 34 26.16 14.65 -29.19
CA ARG A 34 25.85 13.22 -29.22
C ARG A 34 25.92 12.57 -27.84
N ASP A 35 26.96 12.89 -27.06
CA ASP A 35 27.14 12.36 -25.70
C ASP A 35 25.97 12.73 -24.75
N GLN A 36 25.43 13.93 -24.87
CA GLN A 36 24.28 14.38 -24.11
C GLN A 36 22.99 13.60 -24.47
N VAL A 37 22.82 13.27 -25.74
CA VAL A 37 21.69 12.47 -26.22
C VAL A 37 21.80 11.04 -25.71
N ILE A 38 22.99 10.40 -25.84
CA ILE A 38 23.23 9.04 -25.35
C ILE A 38 22.98 8.95 -23.86
N ALA A 39 23.57 9.84 -23.06
CA ALA A 39 23.38 9.86 -21.61
C ALA A 39 21.90 10.01 -21.23
N ARG A 40 21.14 10.79 -21.98
CA ARG A 40 19.70 10.96 -21.72
C ARG A 40 18.89 9.73 -22.08
N ILE A 41 19.20 9.07 -23.19
CA ILE A 41 18.57 7.81 -23.60
C ILE A 41 18.81 6.73 -22.55
N GLU A 42 20.03 6.58 -22.08
CA GLU A 42 20.39 5.61 -21.04
C GLU A 42 19.68 5.89 -19.71
N LEU A 43 19.59 7.16 -19.33
CA LEU A 43 18.87 7.58 -18.13
C LEU A 43 17.37 7.24 -18.22
N MET A 44 16.75 7.52 -19.37
CA MET A 44 15.33 7.20 -19.59
C MET A 44 15.10 5.68 -19.56
N ALA A 45 15.93 4.90 -20.21
CA ALA A 45 15.86 3.44 -20.20
C ALA A 45 16.05 2.85 -18.78
N SER A 46 16.93 3.46 -17.98
CA SER A 46 17.11 3.11 -16.57
C SER A 46 15.86 3.40 -15.74
N TRP A 47 15.22 4.54 -15.97
CA TRP A 47 13.98 4.89 -15.27
C TRP A 47 12.82 3.96 -15.62
N GLU A 48 12.69 3.58 -16.88
CA GLU A 48 11.67 2.62 -17.32
C GLU A 48 11.86 1.24 -16.66
N ARG A 49 13.10 0.73 -16.62
CA ARG A 49 13.41 -0.52 -15.92
C ARG A 49 13.11 -0.45 -14.43
N ASN A 50 13.51 0.64 -13.79
CA ASN A 50 13.25 0.84 -12.36
C ASN A 50 11.76 0.97 -12.07
N ARG A 51 11.01 1.70 -12.90
CA ARG A 51 9.55 1.84 -12.77
C ARG A 51 8.87 0.49 -12.86
N ALA A 52 9.18 -0.32 -13.86
CA ALA A 52 8.61 -1.66 -14.01
C ALA A 52 8.91 -2.57 -12.79
N MET A 53 10.09 -2.44 -12.21
CA MET A 53 10.45 -3.16 -10.99
C MET A 53 9.63 -2.67 -9.77
N TYR A 54 9.45 -1.36 -9.62
CA TYR A 54 8.63 -0.78 -8.55
C TYR A 54 7.15 -1.14 -8.71
N ASP A 55 6.62 -1.11 -9.93
CA ASP A 55 5.23 -1.48 -10.22
C ASP A 55 4.96 -2.94 -9.83
N LYS A 56 5.84 -3.87 -10.20
CA LYS A 56 5.76 -5.28 -9.80
C LYS A 56 5.83 -5.47 -8.28
N ALA A 57 6.72 -4.74 -7.62
CA ALA A 57 6.85 -4.80 -6.15
C ALA A 57 5.61 -4.24 -5.46
N PHE A 58 5.02 -3.18 -6.01
CA PHE A 58 3.78 -2.59 -5.51
C PHE A 58 2.59 -3.55 -5.68
N GLU A 59 2.42 -4.13 -6.86
CA GLU A 59 1.38 -5.14 -7.13
C GLU A 59 1.48 -6.33 -6.17
N LYS A 60 2.69 -6.86 -5.97
CA LYS A 60 2.91 -7.96 -5.02
C LYS A 60 2.52 -7.59 -3.58
N ARG A 61 2.82 -6.36 -3.15
CA ARG A 61 2.43 -5.87 -1.83
C ARG A 61 0.92 -5.70 -1.71
N ALA A 62 0.26 -5.16 -2.74
CA ALA A 62 -1.18 -5.00 -2.79
C ALA A 62 -1.89 -6.37 -2.70
N GLN A 63 -1.48 -7.34 -3.49
CA GLN A 63 -2.01 -8.71 -3.44
C GLN A 63 -1.83 -9.36 -2.07
N ALA A 64 -0.67 -9.18 -1.44
CA ALA A 64 -0.42 -9.70 -0.10
C ALA A 64 -1.29 -9.03 0.97
N GLN A 65 -1.55 -7.73 0.82
CA GLN A 65 -2.44 -6.98 1.71
C GLN A 65 -3.88 -7.44 1.56
N ASP A 66 -4.37 -7.60 0.33
CA ASP A 66 -5.72 -8.10 0.04
C ASP A 66 -5.94 -9.51 0.60
N ALA A 67 -4.96 -10.41 0.43
CA ALA A 67 -5.02 -11.75 0.99
C ALA A 67 -5.10 -11.76 2.52
N ARG A 68 -4.35 -10.86 3.18
CA ARG A 68 -4.41 -10.69 4.64
C ARG A 68 -5.78 -10.17 5.08
N ALA A 69 -6.30 -9.17 4.40
CA ALA A 69 -7.61 -8.60 4.68
C ALA A 69 -8.73 -9.65 4.52
N GLN A 70 -8.73 -10.42 3.45
CA GLN A 70 -9.70 -11.49 3.23
C GLN A 70 -9.64 -12.56 4.32
N LYS A 71 -8.43 -12.98 4.72
CA LYS A 71 -8.25 -13.93 5.84
C LYS A 71 -8.77 -13.37 7.15
N ALA A 72 -8.48 -12.11 7.44
CA ALA A 72 -8.94 -11.42 8.65
C ALA A 72 -10.47 -11.35 8.70
N ILE A 73 -11.13 -11.01 7.58
CA ILE A 73 -12.58 -10.96 7.46
C ILE A 73 -13.20 -12.35 7.63
N ALA A 74 -12.62 -13.38 7.01
CA ALA A 74 -13.10 -14.75 7.18
C ALA A 74 -13.01 -15.21 8.66
N THR A 75 -11.91 -14.87 9.32
CA THR A 75 -11.71 -15.16 10.76
C THR A 75 -12.73 -14.41 11.63
N MET A 76 -12.98 -13.13 11.32
CA MET A 76 -14.00 -12.32 11.99
C MET A 76 -15.38 -12.95 11.90
N LYS A 77 -15.81 -13.36 10.71
CA LYS A 77 -17.12 -14.02 10.50
C LYS A 77 -17.23 -15.30 11.32
N LYS A 78 -16.18 -16.12 11.36
CA LYS A 78 -16.14 -17.35 12.18
C LYS A 78 -16.21 -17.04 13.67
N ALA A 79 -15.52 -16.00 14.13
CA ALA A 79 -15.53 -15.60 15.53
C ALA A 79 -16.91 -15.13 15.98
N ILE A 80 -17.61 -14.35 15.15
CA ILE A 80 -18.99 -13.92 15.41
C ILE A 80 -19.93 -15.13 15.45
N ALA A 81 -19.79 -16.07 14.51
CA ALA A 81 -20.60 -17.30 14.51
C ALA A 81 -20.37 -18.18 15.75
N ARG A 82 -19.23 -18.05 16.41
CA ARG A 82 -18.91 -18.73 17.69
C ARG A 82 -19.33 -17.95 18.92
N GLY A 83 -20.02 -16.83 18.77
CA GLY A 83 -20.54 -16.03 19.86
C GLY A 83 -19.65 -14.86 20.31
N MET A 84 -18.59 -14.54 19.58
CA MET A 84 -17.81 -13.34 19.88
C MET A 84 -18.64 -12.09 19.59
N ALA A 85 -18.55 -11.08 20.45
CA ALA A 85 -19.22 -9.80 20.21
C ALA A 85 -18.74 -9.15 18.90
N ARG A 86 -19.69 -8.68 18.08
CA ARG A 86 -19.43 -8.09 16.76
C ARG A 86 -18.32 -7.03 16.79
N ASN A 87 -18.39 -6.10 17.74
CA ASN A 87 -17.45 -4.99 17.82
C ASN A 87 -16.03 -5.46 18.21
N GLU A 88 -15.93 -6.49 19.04
CA GLU A 88 -14.66 -7.12 19.39
C GLU A 88 -14.05 -7.84 18.17
N ALA A 89 -14.86 -8.61 17.45
CA ALA A 89 -14.43 -9.29 16.23
C ALA A 89 -13.97 -8.32 15.13
N MET A 90 -14.66 -7.18 14.96
CA MET A 90 -14.23 -6.12 14.03
C MET A 90 -12.87 -5.54 14.42
N PHE A 91 -12.64 -5.32 15.71
CA PHE A 91 -11.37 -4.80 16.20
C PHE A 91 -10.22 -5.78 15.94
N GLU A 92 -10.43 -7.07 16.22
CA GLU A 92 -9.46 -8.13 15.96
C GLU A 92 -9.14 -8.28 14.46
N ALA A 93 -10.15 -8.17 13.59
CA ALA A 93 -9.96 -8.19 12.15
C ALA A 93 -9.10 -7.02 11.65
N ASN A 94 -9.28 -5.82 12.21
CA ASN A 94 -8.44 -4.69 11.87
C ASN A 94 -7.00 -4.88 12.32
N LEU A 95 -6.76 -5.42 13.51
CA LEU A 95 -5.41 -5.79 13.96
C LEU A 95 -4.75 -6.85 13.08
N ALA A 96 -5.55 -7.75 12.51
CA ALA A 96 -5.09 -8.81 11.62
C ALA A 96 -4.81 -8.33 10.17
N GLY A 97 -5.17 -7.08 9.85
CA GLY A 97 -4.82 -6.43 8.59
C GLY A 97 -5.99 -6.05 7.68
N ALA A 98 -7.25 -6.26 8.09
CA ALA A 98 -8.40 -5.73 7.38
C ALA A 98 -8.56 -4.23 7.65
N THR A 99 -8.88 -3.46 6.62
CA THR A 99 -9.18 -2.04 6.76
C THR A 99 -10.58 -1.80 7.32
N TRP A 100 -10.82 -0.66 7.97
CA TRP A 100 -12.15 -0.30 8.46
C TRP A 100 -13.19 -0.21 7.36
N ARG A 101 -12.78 0.10 6.12
CA ARG A 101 -13.65 0.11 4.95
C ARG A 101 -14.13 -1.31 4.63
N GLU A 102 -13.22 -2.25 4.49
CA GLU A 102 -13.54 -3.65 4.19
C GLU A 102 -14.40 -4.28 5.28
N ILE A 103 -14.10 -3.99 6.56
CA ILE A 103 -14.91 -4.43 7.69
C ILE A 103 -16.30 -3.82 7.62
N GLY A 104 -16.41 -2.51 7.38
CA GLY A 104 -17.68 -1.80 7.27
C GLY A 104 -18.57 -2.35 6.15
N GLU A 105 -17.99 -2.65 5.00
CA GLU A 105 -18.70 -3.26 3.86
C GLU A 105 -19.39 -4.59 4.22
N GLN A 106 -18.79 -5.39 5.11
CA GLN A 106 -19.40 -6.66 5.58
C GLN A 106 -20.68 -6.47 6.37
N PHE A 107 -20.89 -5.29 6.96
CA PHE A 107 -22.04 -4.97 7.81
C PHE A 107 -22.91 -3.87 7.25
N GLY A 108 -22.62 -3.36 6.05
CA GLY A 108 -23.35 -2.23 5.47
C GLY A 108 -23.20 -0.92 6.23
N ILE A 109 -22.08 -0.70 6.90
CA ILE A 109 -21.79 0.51 7.69
C ILE A 109 -20.54 1.23 7.15
N SER A 110 -20.42 2.53 7.45
CA SER A 110 -19.23 3.28 7.02
C SER A 110 -17.95 2.83 7.76
N ALA A 111 -16.80 3.07 7.16
CA ALA A 111 -15.49 2.81 7.77
C ALA A 111 -15.34 3.53 9.13
N VAL A 112 -15.82 4.76 9.20
CA VAL A 112 -15.80 5.56 10.44
C VAL A 112 -16.65 4.91 11.52
N THR A 113 -17.87 4.52 11.18
CA THR A 113 -18.81 3.85 12.11
C THR A 113 -18.23 2.53 12.62
N ALA A 114 -17.64 1.72 11.74
CA ALA A 114 -16.98 0.46 12.10
C ALA A 114 -15.83 0.70 13.10
N GLY A 115 -14.97 1.67 12.81
CA GLY A 115 -13.83 2.01 13.65
C GLY A 115 -14.23 2.56 15.03
N VAL A 116 -15.26 3.40 15.09
CA VAL A 116 -15.78 3.94 16.36
C VAL A 116 -16.43 2.84 17.21
N ALA A 117 -17.29 2.01 16.63
CA ALA A 117 -17.96 0.91 17.32
C ALA A 117 -16.95 -0.08 17.92
N ALA A 118 -15.94 -0.49 17.15
CA ALA A 118 -14.91 -1.41 17.59
C ALA A 118 -14.05 -0.86 18.73
N ARG A 119 -13.65 0.42 18.67
CA ARG A 119 -12.85 1.07 19.72
C ARG A 119 -13.65 1.31 21.01
N SER A 120 -14.93 1.64 20.91
CA SER A 120 -15.81 1.86 22.06
C SER A 120 -15.99 0.59 22.89
N SER A 121 -16.10 -0.57 22.22
CA SER A 121 -16.17 -1.87 22.88
C SER A 121 -14.91 -2.18 23.68
N ARG A 122 -13.73 -1.86 23.17
CA ARG A 122 -12.46 -2.07 23.88
C ARG A 122 -12.30 -1.20 25.13
N LYS A 123 -12.75 0.06 25.08
CA LYS A 123 -12.72 0.94 26.25
C LYS A 123 -13.57 0.37 27.40
N ARG A 124 -14.67 -0.29 27.08
CA ARG A 124 -15.54 -0.95 28.08
C ARG A 124 -14.94 -2.26 28.60
N ALA A 125 -14.20 -3.02 27.78
CA ALA A 125 -13.56 -4.28 28.18
C ALA A 125 -12.21 -4.09 28.91
N GLY A 126 -11.57 -2.92 28.80
CA GLY A 126 -10.25 -2.64 29.33
C GLY A 126 -10.04 -2.84 30.83
N PRO A 127 -10.94 -2.38 31.73
CA PRO A 127 -10.75 -2.56 33.19
C PRO A 127 -10.97 -4.00 33.65
N ALA A 128 -11.85 -4.77 33.02
CA ALA A 128 -12.17 -6.14 33.44
C ALA A 128 -11.04 -7.14 33.14
N LYS A 129 -10.40 -7.04 31.95
CA LYS A 129 -9.25 -7.92 31.60
C LYS A 129 -8.03 -7.62 32.46
N THR A 130 -7.80 -6.35 32.82
CA THR A 130 -6.69 -5.96 33.69
C THR A 130 -6.87 -6.46 35.13
N GLN A 131 -8.10 -6.53 35.64
CA GLN A 131 -8.35 -7.12 36.96
C GLN A 131 -8.18 -8.64 36.96
N ALA A 132 -8.61 -9.34 35.90
CA ALA A 132 -8.41 -10.77 35.77
C ALA A 132 -6.92 -11.16 35.68
N ALA A 133 -6.13 -10.39 34.93
CA ALA A 133 -4.70 -10.57 34.85
C ALA A 133 -3.99 -10.26 36.19
N LYS A 134 -4.42 -9.23 36.93
CA LYS A 134 -3.92 -8.92 38.27
C LYS A 134 -4.29 -10.01 39.30
N ARG A 135 -5.48 -10.59 39.21
CA ARG A 135 -5.88 -11.71 40.09
C ARG A 135 -5.04 -12.96 39.84
N ARG A 136 -4.77 -13.35 38.58
CA ARG A 136 -3.91 -14.48 38.22
C ARG A 136 -2.47 -14.31 38.73
N ARG A 137 -1.88 -13.09 38.64
CA ARG A 137 -0.54 -12.82 39.20
C ARG A 137 -0.49 -12.86 40.73
N ARG A 138 -1.57 -12.62 41.43
CA ARG A 138 -1.62 -12.71 42.91
C ARG A 138 -1.71 -14.15 43.41
N VAL A 139 -2.36 -15.04 42.66
CA VAL A 139 -2.52 -16.46 43.02
C VAL A 139 -1.21 -17.25 42.76
N SER A 140 -0.40 -16.86 41.77
CA SER A 140 0.87 -17.55 41.50
C SER A 140 2.05 -17.12 42.39
N ARG A 141 1.83 -16.23 43.38
CA ARG A 141 2.87 -15.77 44.32
C ARG A 141 2.61 -16.24 45.78
N ARG A 142 1.66 -17.12 45.97
CA ARG A 142 1.49 -17.87 47.23
C ARG A 142 1.79 -19.35 47.02
#